data_819fd5d79065ecdd7e1fb0e1c38a4279
#
_entry.id   819fd5d79065ecdd7e1fb0e1c38a4279
#
_cell.length_a   1.000
_cell.length_b   1.000
_cell.length_c   1.000
_cell.angle_alpha   90.00
_cell.angle_beta   90.00
_cell.angle_gamma   90.00
#
_symmetry.space_group_name_H-M   'P 1'
#
loop_
_entity.id
_entity.type
_entity.pdbx_description
1 polymer ?
#
loop_
_entity_poly.entity_id
_entity_poly.type
_entity_poly.pdbx_seq_one_letter_code
_entity_poly.pdbx_strand_id
1 'polypeptide(L)'
;HFQRQNELPTDGIVGNVTWDAIMSPDAKYYAVSKGTQGDDIERIQQRLYELGYLATADLVTGNFGDSTEAAVLKLQEVNGLEQDGKVGQRTINLLYSDEIKPNFLSYGEKSDVVLACQERLKELGYLTTTPDGAYGEDTVVAVKQFQARNDQVVDGYLGPSTRIALNDPSA
;
A
#
# COMPACT_ATOMS: atom_id res chain seq x y z
N HIS A 1 1.36 -16.29 14.58
CA HIS A 1 1.40 -16.57 13.12
C HIS A 1 1.86 -18.00 12.83
N PHE A 2 3.03 -18.42 13.31
CA PHE A 2 3.57 -19.78 13.10
C PHE A 2 2.57 -20.87 13.52
N GLN A 3 1.98 -20.75 14.69
CA GLN A 3 0.98 -21.70 15.19
C GLN A 3 -0.21 -21.81 14.22
N ARG A 4 -0.76 -20.69 13.74
CA ARG A 4 -1.84 -20.71 12.76
C ARG A 4 -1.48 -21.39 11.46
N GLN A 5 -0.27 -21.11 10.91
CA GLN A 5 0.19 -21.72 9.65
C GLN A 5 0.39 -23.24 9.77
N ASN A 6 0.69 -23.71 10.98
CA ASN A 6 0.93 -25.12 11.27
C ASN A 6 -0.27 -25.82 11.96
N GLU A 7 -1.45 -25.16 11.93
CA GLU A 7 -2.71 -25.72 12.48
C GLU A 7 -2.63 -26.06 13.99
N LEU A 8 -1.80 -25.31 14.73
CA LEU A 8 -1.63 -25.42 16.16
C LEU A 8 -2.55 -24.45 16.92
N PRO A 9 -2.81 -24.68 18.23
CA PRO A 9 -3.51 -23.70 19.07
C PRO A 9 -2.77 -22.37 19.02
N THR A 10 -3.50 -21.29 18.70
CA THR A 10 -2.94 -19.93 18.51
C THR A 10 -2.92 -19.14 19.82
N ASP A 11 -2.33 -19.71 20.86
CA ASP A 11 -2.24 -19.14 22.21
C ASP A 11 -1.03 -18.21 22.41
N GLY A 12 -0.14 -18.14 21.42
CA GLY A 12 1.11 -17.37 21.49
C GLY A 12 2.19 -17.99 22.36
N ILE A 13 1.97 -19.20 22.89
CA ILE A 13 2.89 -19.89 23.81
C ILE A 13 3.73 -20.91 23.01
N VAL A 14 5.04 -20.81 23.13
CA VAL A 14 5.96 -21.81 22.55
C VAL A 14 6.13 -22.96 23.53
N GLY A 15 5.11 -23.81 23.63
CA GLY A 15 5.19 -25.09 24.34
C GLY A 15 5.84 -26.18 23.47
N ASN A 16 5.91 -27.42 24.01
CA ASN A 16 6.58 -28.54 23.31
C ASN A 16 6.02 -28.78 21.90
N VAL A 17 4.71 -28.77 21.72
CA VAL A 17 4.06 -28.99 20.43
C VAL A 17 4.45 -27.92 19.40
N THR A 18 4.49 -26.68 19.82
CA THR A 18 4.93 -25.58 18.96
C THR A 18 6.42 -25.68 18.65
N TRP A 19 7.24 -26.05 19.64
CA TRP A 19 8.67 -26.25 19.47
C TRP A 19 8.97 -27.39 18.50
N ASP A 20 8.33 -28.54 18.66
CA ASP A 20 8.49 -29.70 17.77
C ASP A 20 8.11 -29.33 16.32
N ALA A 21 7.04 -28.55 16.14
CA ALA A 21 6.64 -28.07 14.83
C ALA A 21 7.68 -27.09 14.22
N ILE A 22 8.28 -26.19 15.03
CA ILE A 22 9.35 -25.28 14.56
C ILE A 22 10.57 -26.07 14.06
N MET A 23 10.88 -27.18 14.72
CA MET A 23 12.04 -28.03 14.38
C MET A 23 11.72 -29.06 13.28
N SER A 24 10.46 -29.16 12.85
CA SER A 24 10.05 -30.09 11.79
C SER A 24 10.54 -29.64 10.41
N PRO A 25 10.98 -30.56 9.54
CA PRO A 25 11.23 -30.23 8.14
C PRO A 25 9.98 -29.81 7.37
N ASP A 26 8.80 -30.15 7.87
CA ASP A 26 7.50 -29.76 7.30
C ASP A 26 6.96 -28.43 7.86
N ALA A 27 7.76 -27.70 8.65
CA ALA A 27 7.38 -26.42 9.23
C ALA A 27 6.92 -25.41 8.16
N LYS A 28 5.68 -24.96 8.28
CA LYS A 28 5.14 -23.91 7.40
C LYS A 28 5.58 -22.55 7.95
N TYR A 29 6.35 -21.82 7.18
CA TYR A 29 6.75 -20.48 7.54
C TYR A 29 5.59 -19.48 7.34
N TYR A 30 5.70 -18.32 8.02
CA TYR A 30 4.72 -17.28 7.87
C TYR A 30 4.55 -16.87 6.40
N ALA A 31 3.36 -17.07 5.89
CA ALA A 31 2.91 -16.52 4.62
C ALA A 31 1.38 -16.35 4.68
N VAL A 32 0.92 -15.16 4.33
CA VAL A 32 -0.52 -14.88 4.24
C VAL A 32 -0.86 -14.46 2.82
N SER A 33 -2.07 -14.83 2.40
CA SER A 33 -2.59 -14.59 1.06
C SER A 33 -4.10 -14.42 1.10
N LYS A 34 -4.70 -14.22 -0.03
CA LYS A 34 -6.16 -14.10 -0.18
C LYS A 34 -6.91 -15.22 0.56
N GLY A 35 -7.92 -14.83 1.30
CA GLY A 35 -8.72 -15.68 2.18
C GLY A 35 -8.23 -15.77 3.62
N THR A 36 -7.01 -15.27 3.94
CA THR A 36 -6.53 -15.22 5.32
C THR A 36 -7.20 -14.06 6.07
N GLN A 37 -7.47 -14.26 7.37
CA GLN A 37 -8.09 -13.26 8.26
C GLN A 37 -7.31 -13.18 9.58
N GLY A 38 -7.34 -12.02 10.22
CA GLY A 38 -6.78 -11.80 11.55
C GLY A 38 -6.17 -10.41 11.74
N ASP A 39 -5.79 -10.11 12.98
CA ASP A 39 -5.20 -8.83 13.38
C ASP A 39 -3.86 -8.55 12.67
N ASP A 40 -3.14 -9.59 12.26
CA ASP A 40 -1.92 -9.47 11.47
C ASP A 40 -2.21 -8.99 10.04
N ILE A 41 -3.35 -9.38 9.47
CA ILE A 41 -3.81 -8.89 8.18
C ILE A 41 -4.18 -7.41 8.29
N GLU A 42 -4.91 -7.03 9.35
CA GLU A 42 -5.25 -5.64 9.60
C GLU A 42 -3.99 -4.75 9.69
N ARG A 43 -2.95 -5.19 10.42
CA ARG A 43 -1.67 -4.46 10.53
C ARG A 43 -0.94 -4.35 9.18
N ILE A 44 -0.96 -5.42 8.39
CA ILE A 44 -0.39 -5.41 7.03
C ILE A 44 -1.17 -4.42 6.16
N GLN A 45 -2.49 -4.45 6.18
CA GLN A 45 -3.35 -3.53 5.45
C GLN A 45 -3.14 -2.09 5.88
N GLN A 46 -3.05 -1.83 7.20
CA GLN A 46 -2.75 -0.50 7.72
C GLN A 46 -1.43 0.02 7.16
N ARG A 47 -0.39 -0.82 7.15
CA ARG A 47 0.92 -0.43 6.60
C ARG A 47 0.87 -0.22 5.08
N LEU A 48 0.13 -1.05 4.35
CA LEU A 48 -0.10 -0.88 2.92
C LEU A 48 -0.84 0.44 2.61
N TYR A 49 -1.80 0.82 3.46
CA TYR A 49 -2.50 2.10 3.35
C TYR A 49 -1.56 3.29 3.60
N GLU A 50 -0.78 3.28 4.67
CA GLU A 50 0.22 4.33 4.99
C GLU A 50 1.22 4.54 3.86
N LEU A 51 1.62 3.45 3.18
CA LEU A 51 2.54 3.49 2.04
C LEU A 51 1.85 3.80 0.70
N GLY A 52 0.52 4.01 0.70
CA GLY A 52 -0.25 4.32 -0.49
C GLY A 52 -0.47 3.14 -1.45
N TYR A 53 -0.36 1.90 -0.98
CA TYR A 53 -0.71 0.71 -1.77
C TYR A 53 -2.19 0.35 -1.66
N LEU A 54 -2.85 0.62 -0.53
CA LEU A 54 -4.31 0.64 -0.41
C LEU A 54 -4.84 2.06 -0.57
N ALA A 55 -5.94 2.21 -1.30
CA ALA A 55 -6.47 3.50 -1.68
C ALA A 55 -7.14 4.24 -0.51
N THR A 56 -7.84 3.52 0.34
CA THR A 56 -8.68 4.10 1.41
C THR A 56 -8.58 3.29 2.70
N ALA A 57 -8.84 3.94 3.84
CA ALA A 57 -8.73 3.33 5.16
C ALA A 57 -9.81 2.26 5.43
N ASP A 58 -10.96 2.34 4.77
CA ASP A 58 -12.04 1.34 4.88
C ASP A 58 -11.68 -0.04 4.31
N LEU A 59 -10.59 -0.11 3.54
CA LEU A 59 -10.01 -1.38 3.07
C LEU A 59 -9.16 -2.10 4.13
N VAL A 60 -8.93 -1.48 5.29
CA VAL A 60 -8.25 -2.08 6.45
C VAL A 60 -9.30 -2.85 7.27
N THR A 61 -9.54 -4.08 6.89
CA THR A 61 -10.68 -4.88 7.37
C THR A 61 -10.29 -6.13 8.17
N GLY A 62 -8.98 -6.45 8.22
CA GLY A 62 -8.50 -7.73 8.75
C GLY A 62 -8.77 -8.94 7.83
N ASN A 63 -9.35 -8.72 6.64
CA ASN A 63 -9.59 -9.75 5.63
C ASN A 63 -8.67 -9.54 4.44
N PHE A 64 -7.87 -10.53 4.09
CA PHE A 64 -7.04 -10.50 2.89
C PHE A 64 -7.91 -10.81 1.66
N GLY A 65 -8.54 -9.77 1.11
CA GLY A 65 -9.39 -9.83 -0.08
C GLY A 65 -8.66 -9.42 -1.36
N ASP A 66 -9.43 -9.21 -2.45
CA ASP A 66 -8.90 -8.80 -3.76
C ASP A 66 -8.12 -7.49 -3.70
N SER A 67 -8.60 -6.50 -2.95
CA SER A 67 -7.92 -5.21 -2.80
C SER A 67 -6.57 -5.35 -2.11
N THR A 68 -6.46 -6.22 -1.11
CA THR A 68 -5.21 -6.48 -0.40
C THR A 68 -4.23 -7.25 -1.30
N GLU A 69 -4.71 -8.24 -2.05
CA GLU A 69 -3.89 -8.98 -3.02
C GLU A 69 -3.31 -8.05 -4.09
N ALA A 70 -4.15 -7.18 -4.68
CA ALA A 70 -3.72 -6.18 -5.66
C ALA A 70 -2.68 -5.20 -5.07
N ALA A 71 -2.87 -4.74 -3.83
CA ALA A 71 -1.94 -3.87 -3.13
C ALA A 71 -0.58 -4.56 -2.89
N VAL A 72 -0.60 -5.84 -2.51
CA VAL A 72 0.63 -6.64 -2.31
C VAL A 72 1.36 -6.88 -3.63
N LEU A 73 0.65 -7.23 -4.71
CA LEU A 73 1.24 -7.37 -6.04
C LEU A 73 1.91 -6.06 -6.49
N LYS A 74 1.25 -4.93 -6.26
CA LYS A 74 1.82 -3.61 -6.59
C LYS A 74 3.04 -3.28 -5.74
N LEU A 75 3.01 -3.59 -4.45
CA LEU A 75 4.18 -3.43 -3.57
C LEU A 75 5.36 -4.28 -4.08
N GLN A 76 5.11 -5.53 -4.43
CA GLN A 76 6.13 -6.45 -4.94
C GLN A 76 6.71 -5.94 -6.26
N GLU A 77 5.87 -5.46 -7.20
CA GLU A 77 6.28 -4.87 -8.46
C GLU A 77 7.22 -3.67 -8.24
N VAL A 78 6.76 -2.67 -7.47
CA VAL A 78 7.49 -1.40 -7.24
C VAL A 78 8.84 -1.64 -6.55
N ASN A 79 8.93 -2.69 -5.74
CA ASN A 79 10.11 -3.01 -4.94
C ASN A 79 10.94 -4.18 -5.51
N GLY A 80 10.63 -4.65 -6.71
CA GLY A 80 11.42 -5.67 -7.40
C GLY A 80 11.39 -7.06 -6.73
N LEU A 81 10.30 -7.37 -6.02
CA LEU A 81 10.04 -8.70 -5.48
C LEU A 81 9.30 -9.57 -6.50
N GLU A 82 9.31 -10.89 -6.28
CA GLU A 82 8.44 -11.82 -7.00
C GLU A 82 6.97 -11.45 -6.75
N GLN A 83 6.20 -11.28 -7.83
CA GLN A 83 4.79 -10.87 -7.79
C GLN A 83 3.88 -12.09 -7.61
N ASP A 84 3.85 -12.65 -6.41
CA ASP A 84 3.02 -13.82 -6.06
C ASP A 84 1.73 -13.45 -5.30
N GLY A 85 1.55 -12.17 -4.96
CA GLY A 85 0.40 -11.65 -4.21
C GLY A 85 0.36 -12.12 -2.76
N LYS A 86 1.42 -12.73 -2.25
CA LYS A 86 1.51 -13.25 -0.88
C LYS A 86 2.43 -12.41 -0.02
N VAL A 87 2.11 -12.30 1.25
CA VAL A 87 3.00 -11.66 2.22
C VAL A 87 3.78 -12.73 2.97
N GLY A 88 4.87 -13.20 2.34
CA GLY A 88 5.85 -14.08 2.96
C GLY A 88 6.95 -13.30 3.68
N GLN A 89 8.00 -14.01 4.16
CA GLN A 89 9.07 -13.40 4.96
C GLN A 89 9.78 -12.23 4.26
N ARG A 90 10.02 -12.33 2.96
CA ARG A 90 10.68 -11.27 2.19
C ARG A 90 9.79 -10.03 2.10
N THR A 91 8.52 -10.23 1.79
CA THR A 91 7.54 -9.14 1.67
C THR A 91 7.32 -8.46 3.02
N ILE A 92 7.21 -9.22 4.13
CA ILE A 92 7.00 -8.63 5.46
C ILE A 92 8.24 -7.87 5.94
N ASN A 93 9.43 -8.38 5.71
CA ASN A 93 10.67 -7.69 6.07
C ASN A 93 10.79 -6.36 5.32
N LEU A 94 10.50 -6.35 4.02
CA LEU A 94 10.53 -5.14 3.23
C LEU A 94 9.45 -4.14 3.65
N LEU A 95 8.22 -4.61 3.89
CA LEU A 95 7.07 -3.78 4.28
C LEU A 95 7.35 -2.92 5.53
N TYR A 96 8.17 -3.42 6.44
CA TYR A 96 8.54 -2.73 7.68
C TYR A 96 9.99 -2.23 7.70
N SER A 97 10.69 -2.23 6.56
CA SER A 97 12.04 -1.66 6.43
C SER A 97 11.99 -0.19 6.01
N ASP A 98 13.10 0.52 6.21
CA ASP A 98 13.29 1.88 5.72
C ASP A 98 13.59 1.94 4.19
N GLU A 99 13.83 0.78 3.57
CA GLU A 99 14.13 0.66 2.14
C GLU A 99 12.86 0.56 1.28
N ILE A 100 11.68 0.43 1.90
CA ILE A 100 10.40 0.33 1.20
C ILE A 100 10.11 1.57 0.38
N LYS A 101 9.81 1.38 -0.91
CA LYS A 101 9.36 2.48 -1.77
C LYS A 101 7.85 2.62 -1.64
N PRO A 102 7.35 3.81 -1.28
CA PRO A 102 5.91 4.06 -1.24
C PRO A 102 5.30 4.14 -2.64
N ASN A 103 3.97 4.02 -2.73
CA ASN A 103 3.20 4.12 -3.97
C ASN A 103 2.45 5.46 -4.08
N PHE A 104 3.09 6.54 -3.70
CA PHE A 104 2.59 7.89 -3.94
C PHE A 104 3.67 8.72 -4.63
N LEU A 105 3.22 9.71 -5.42
CA LEU A 105 4.11 10.66 -6.07
C LEU A 105 4.21 11.92 -5.21
N SER A 106 5.43 12.45 -5.13
CA SER A 106 5.76 13.57 -4.25
C SER A 106 6.75 14.54 -4.90
N TYR A 107 7.02 15.64 -4.19
CA TYR A 107 8.00 16.64 -4.62
C TYR A 107 9.33 16.02 -5.05
N GLY A 108 9.84 16.47 -6.19
CA GLY A 108 11.11 16.04 -6.79
C GLY A 108 11.00 14.87 -7.77
N GLU A 109 9.86 14.18 -7.83
CA GLU A 109 9.66 13.10 -8.80
C GLU A 109 9.40 13.64 -10.20
N LYS A 110 9.78 12.84 -11.21
CA LYS A 110 9.52 13.14 -12.61
C LYS A 110 9.10 11.89 -13.38
N SER A 111 7.90 11.94 -13.97
CA SER A 111 7.35 10.82 -14.74
C SER A 111 6.17 11.25 -15.62
N ASP A 112 5.81 10.38 -16.57
CA ASP A 112 4.59 10.56 -17.38
C ASP A 112 3.32 10.50 -16.54
N VAL A 113 3.34 9.80 -15.41
CA VAL A 113 2.21 9.77 -14.46
C VAL A 113 2.03 11.12 -13.77
N VAL A 114 3.13 11.79 -13.39
CA VAL A 114 3.08 13.16 -12.86
C VAL A 114 2.53 14.10 -13.93
N LEU A 115 3.00 13.97 -15.19
CA LEU A 115 2.53 14.80 -16.30
C LEU A 115 1.01 14.67 -16.48
N ALA A 116 0.48 13.46 -16.55
CA ALA A 116 -0.95 13.21 -16.70
C ALA A 116 -1.78 13.79 -15.54
N CYS A 117 -1.28 13.67 -14.30
CA CYS A 117 -1.92 14.29 -13.15
C CYS A 117 -1.89 15.82 -13.19
N GLN A 118 -0.78 16.42 -13.62
CA GLN A 118 -0.66 17.87 -13.81
C GLN A 118 -1.63 18.38 -14.88
N GLU A 119 -1.76 17.69 -16.00
CA GLU A 119 -2.72 18.02 -17.07
C GLU A 119 -4.15 18.04 -16.51
N ARG A 120 -4.51 17.00 -15.74
CA ARG A 120 -5.82 16.92 -15.12
C ARG A 120 -6.06 18.01 -14.08
N LEU A 121 -5.08 18.30 -13.21
CA LEU A 121 -5.14 19.41 -12.25
C LEU A 121 -5.31 20.76 -12.94
N LYS A 122 -4.70 20.93 -14.11
CA LYS A 122 -4.84 22.14 -14.92
C LYS A 122 -6.21 22.26 -15.57
N GLU A 123 -6.76 21.17 -16.12
CA GLU A 123 -8.14 21.11 -16.63
C GLU A 123 -9.16 21.51 -15.56
N LEU A 124 -8.97 21.03 -14.32
CA LEU A 124 -9.82 21.33 -13.17
C LEU A 124 -9.55 22.71 -12.56
N GLY A 125 -8.56 23.46 -13.05
CA GLY A 125 -8.24 24.81 -12.61
C GLY A 125 -7.41 24.92 -11.34
N TYR A 126 -6.84 23.83 -10.83
CA TYR A 126 -5.97 23.82 -9.66
C TYR A 126 -4.50 24.14 -10.00
N LEU A 127 -4.02 23.76 -11.19
CA LEU A 127 -2.66 24.07 -11.66
C LEU A 127 -2.70 25.21 -12.69
N THR A 128 -1.93 26.25 -12.46
CA THR A 128 -1.85 27.42 -13.36
C THR A 128 -0.64 27.36 -14.30
N THR A 129 0.40 26.65 -13.92
CA THR A 129 1.62 26.48 -14.70
C THR A 129 1.44 25.47 -15.85
N THR A 130 2.45 25.37 -16.71
CA THR A 130 2.44 24.36 -17.79
C THR A 130 2.87 23.02 -17.24
N PRO A 131 2.08 21.93 -17.44
CA PRO A 131 2.48 20.58 -17.09
C PRO A 131 3.83 20.21 -17.76
N ASP A 132 4.77 19.70 -16.98
CA ASP A 132 6.13 19.37 -17.41
C ASP A 132 6.61 17.98 -16.97
N GLY A 133 5.73 17.27 -16.22
CA GLY A 133 6.01 15.96 -15.67
C GLY A 133 6.93 15.98 -14.45
N ALA A 134 7.36 17.15 -13.97
CA ALA A 134 8.16 17.29 -12.77
C ALA A 134 7.27 17.75 -11.58
N TYR A 135 7.30 17.03 -10.48
CA TYR A 135 6.53 17.34 -9.27
C TYR A 135 7.19 18.49 -8.51
N GLY A 136 6.94 19.72 -8.93
CA GLY A 136 7.45 20.94 -8.33
C GLY A 136 6.56 21.50 -7.22
N GLU A 137 6.95 22.66 -6.64
CA GLU A 137 6.19 23.35 -5.58
C GLU A 137 4.77 23.72 -6.03
N ASP A 138 4.61 24.14 -7.27
CA ASP A 138 3.33 24.47 -7.88
C ASP A 138 2.39 23.25 -7.98
N THR A 139 2.95 22.07 -8.28
CA THR A 139 2.22 20.80 -8.25
C THR A 139 1.78 20.43 -6.83
N VAL A 140 2.67 20.58 -5.84
CA VAL A 140 2.32 20.37 -4.41
C VAL A 140 1.17 21.27 -3.99
N VAL A 141 1.20 22.55 -4.34
CA VAL A 141 0.14 23.52 -4.02
C VAL A 141 -1.18 23.13 -4.71
N ALA A 142 -1.14 22.79 -6.00
CA ALA A 142 -2.32 22.38 -6.75
C ALA A 142 -2.96 21.11 -6.16
N VAL A 143 -2.15 20.11 -5.80
CA VAL A 143 -2.61 18.86 -5.16
C VAL A 143 -3.25 19.15 -3.81
N LYS A 144 -2.64 19.97 -2.96
CA LYS A 144 -3.23 20.36 -1.65
C LYS A 144 -4.57 21.07 -1.81
N GLN A 145 -4.69 21.96 -2.79
CA GLN A 145 -5.97 22.64 -3.07
C GLN A 145 -7.04 21.65 -3.56
N PHE A 146 -6.66 20.71 -4.42
CA PHE A 146 -7.56 19.66 -4.88
C PHE A 146 -8.02 18.77 -3.71
N GLN A 147 -7.08 18.29 -2.88
CA GLN A 147 -7.37 17.47 -1.70
C GLN A 147 -8.34 18.17 -0.74
N ALA A 148 -8.11 19.45 -0.44
CA ALA A 148 -8.96 20.24 0.44
C ALA A 148 -10.39 20.41 -0.09
N ARG A 149 -10.56 20.51 -1.42
CA ARG A 149 -11.88 20.64 -2.05
C ARG A 149 -12.65 19.31 -2.13
N ASN A 150 -11.95 18.20 -2.09
CA ASN A 150 -12.50 16.85 -2.25
C ASN A 150 -12.47 16.05 -0.94
N ASP A 151 -12.47 16.73 0.21
CA ASP A 151 -12.53 16.13 1.56
C ASP A 151 -11.46 15.06 1.82
N GLN A 152 -10.27 15.22 1.21
CA GLN A 152 -9.14 14.30 1.37
C GLN A 152 -8.13 14.82 2.41
N VAL A 153 -7.25 13.95 2.86
CA VAL A 153 -6.10 14.35 3.67
C VAL A 153 -5.21 15.30 2.86
N VAL A 154 -4.98 16.50 3.38
CA VAL A 154 -4.23 17.56 2.70
C VAL A 154 -2.74 17.40 2.99
N ASP A 155 -2.10 16.43 2.35
CA ASP A 155 -0.68 16.11 2.51
C ASP A 155 0.20 16.58 1.33
N GLY A 156 -0.40 16.81 0.18
CA GLY A 156 0.30 17.20 -1.03
C GLY A 156 0.97 16.04 -1.76
N TYR A 157 0.55 14.81 -1.48
CA TYR A 157 1.00 13.62 -2.20
C TYR A 157 -0.08 13.13 -3.18
N LEU A 158 0.32 12.68 -4.36
CA LEU A 158 -0.56 12.00 -5.31
C LEU A 158 -0.58 10.49 -4.99
N GLY A 159 -1.24 10.15 -3.88
CA GLY A 159 -1.53 8.77 -3.51
C GLY A 159 -2.67 8.16 -4.34
N PRO A 160 -2.97 6.86 -4.17
CA PRO A 160 -4.04 6.19 -4.92
C PRO A 160 -5.41 6.86 -4.76
N SER A 161 -5.80 7.25 -3.54
CA SER A 161 -7.06 7.96 -3.28
C SER A 161 -7.16 9.29 -4.05
N THR A 162 -6.10 10.09 -4.01
CA THR A 162 -6.05 11.37 -4.73
C THR A 162 -6.09 11.17 -6.24
N ARG A 163 -5.38 10.16 -6.77
CA ARG A 163 -5.41 9.84 -8.21
C ARG A 163 -6.76 9.31 -8.67
N ILE A 164 -7.45 8.51 -7.85
CA ILE A 164 -8.82 8.04 -8.13
C ILE A 164 -9.77 9.23 -8.19
N ALA A 165 -9.77 10.09 -7.17
CA ALA A 165 -10.62 11.28 -7.13
C ALA A 165 -10.31 12.25 -8.28
N LEU A 166 -9.04 12.44 -8.61
CA LEU A 166 -8.62 13.32 -9.72
C LEU A 166 -9.17 12.86 -11.08
N ASN A 167 -9.36 11.56 -11.27
CA ASN A 167 -9.90 10.98 -12.49
C ASN A 167 -11.44 10.80 -12.45
N ASP A 168 -12.10 11.16 -11.35
CA ASP A 168 -13.55 11.12 -11.27
C ASP A 168 -14.15 12.20 -12.18
N PRO A 169 -15.14 11.87 -13.04
CA PRO A 169 -15.78 12.86 -13.90
C PRO A 169 -16.53 13.98 -13.16
N SER A 170 -16.81 13.77 -11.87
CA SER A 170 -17.51 14.73 -11.00
C SER A 170 -16.57 15.60 -10.15
N ALA A 171 -15.26 15.45 -10.30
CA ALA A 171 -14.25 16.17 -9.52
C ALA A 171 -14.20 17.68 -9.80
#